data_50ed5be2f7fb15d3a850aa270ba6c62c
#
_entry.id   50ed5be2f7fb15d3a850aa270ba6c62c
#
_cell.length_a   1.000
_cell.length_b   1.000
_cell.length_c   1.000
_cell.angle_alpha   90.00
_cell.angle_beta   90.00
_cell.angle_gamma   90.00
#
_symmetry.space_group_name_H-M   'P 1'
#
loop_
_entity.id
_entity.type
_entity.pdbx_description
1 polymer ?
#
loop_
_entity_poly.entity_id
_entity_poly.type
_entity_poly.pdbx_seq_one_letter_code
_entity_poly.pdbx_strand_id
1 'polypeptide(L)'
;LSKALEDQGVDFSFIDGQRVTSKETRDVAEQVFIKTNQQLVDALESMGARAVGLTADVFECIQDKPDLGFVGTVKNVNEHLVNKILEEGSIPVIAPLGQEGNEVLNINADIATVELVKTINPYKVIFLSDIGGIFNKSDQLIENINLVLEYEDLMFQEWLHSGMKLKLEQIKELLSYLPKTSSVSI
;
A
#
# COMPACT_ATOMS: atom_id res chain seq x y z
N LEU A 1 7.10 -8.78 -6.23
CA LEU A 1 8.33 -8.71 -5.43
C LEU A 1 8.79 -10.11 -5.03
N SER A 2 7.92 -10.99 -4.44
CA SER A 2 8.32 -12.35 -4.02
C SER A 2 9.02 -13.13 -5.12
N LYS A 3 8.42 -13.18 -6.33
CA LYS A 3 9.04 -13.84 -7.48
C LYS A 3 10.42 -13.25 -7.84
N ALA A 4 10.58 -11.93 -7.77
CA ALA A 4 11.86 -11.30 -8.09
C ALA A 4 12.95 -11.63 -7.06
N LEU A 5 12.58 -11.81 -5.79
CA LEU A 5 13.48 -12.27 -4.74
C LEU A 5 13.89 -13.74 -4.96
N GLU A 6 12.91 -14.61 -5.24
CA GLU A 6 13.14 -16.02 -5.56
C GLU A 6 14.06 -16.19 -6.78
N ASP A 7 13.81 -15.43 -7.85
CA ASP A 7 14.62 -15.45 -9.09
C ASP A 7 16.08 -15.02 -8.83
N GLN A 8 16.32 -14.22 -7.78
CA GLN A 8 17.66 -13.75 -7.36
C GLN A 8 18.26 -14.56 -6.21
N GLY A 9 17.54 -15.59 -5.71
CA GLY A 9 17.99 -16.43 -4.60
C GLY A 9 18.05 -15.69 -3.27
N VAL A 10 17.22 -14.65 -3.08
CA VAL A 10 17.13 -13.89 -1.84
C VAL A 10 16.01 -14.45 -0.99
N ASP A 11 16.35 -14.97 0.18
CA ASP A 11 15.37 -15.45 1.15
C ASP A 11 14.57 -14.30 1.76
N PHE A 12 13.30 -14.53 2.01
CA PHE A 12 12.42 -13.56 2.65
C PHE A 12 11.43 -14.20 3.62
N SER A 13 11.00 -13.44 4.60
CA SER A 13 10.01 -13.85 5.59
C SER A 13 9.04 -12.70 5.89
N PHE A 14 8.00 -13.00 6.66
CA PHE A 14 7.01 -12.03 7.09
C PHE A 14 6.83 -12.07 8.61
N ILE A 15 6.65 -10.89 9.20
CA ILE A 15 6.26 -10.70 10.60
C ILE A 15 5.01 -9.82 10.58
N ASP A 16 3.90 -10.29 11.15
CA ASP A 16 2.62 -9.57 11.23
C ASP A 16 2.14 -9.01 9.88
N GLY A 17 2.36 -9.77 8.80
CA GLY A 17 1.96 -9.38 7.44
C GLY A 17 2.90 -8.38 6.75
N GLN A 18 3.95 -7.92 7.42
CA GLN A 18 5.00 -7.09 6.85
C GLN A 18 6.21 -7.95 6.45
N ARG A 19 6.81 -7.62 5.31
CA ARG A 19 8.00 -8.34 4.83
C ARG A 19 9.23 -7.89 5.62
N VAL A 20 9.94 -8.86 6.23
CA VAL A 20 11.27 -8.60 6.76
C VAL A 20 12.18 -8.21 5.59
N THR A 21 12.80 -7.06 5.68
CA THR A 21 13.50 -6.42 4.57
C THR A 21 14.97 -6.26 4.92
N SER A 22 15.78 -7.25 4.54
CA SER A 22 17.24 -7.13 4.59
C SER A 22 17.71 -6.05 3.59
N LYS A 23 19.00 -5.74 3.59
CA LYS A 23 19.57 -4.81 2.61
C LYS A 23 19.39 -5.33 1.18
N GLU A 24 19.63 -6.62 0.95
CA GLU A 24 19.43 -7.26 -0.35
C GLU A 24 17.95 -7.22 -0.76
N THR A 25 17.06 -7.54 0.17
CA THR A 25 15.61 -7.47 -0.08
C THR A 25 15.17 -6.05 -0.42
N ARG A 26 15.69 -5.03 0.28
CA ARG A 26 15.41 -3.62 0.00
C ARG A 26 15.89 -3.24 -1.41
N ASP A 27 17.10 -3.59 -1.78
CA ASP A 27 17.68 -3.23 -3.08
C ASP A 27 16.87 -3.87 -4.24
N VAL A 28 16.41 -5.11 -4.07
CA VAL A 28 15.51 -5.77 -5.02
C VAL A 28 14.13 -5.11 -5.03
N ALA A 29 13.58 -4.77 -3.86
CA ALA A 29 12.28 -4.12 -3.75
C ALA A 29 12.27 -2.76 -4.44
N GLU A 30 13.30 -1.95 -4.24
CA GLU A 30 13.46 -0.65 -4.88
C GLU A 30 13.47 -0.78 -6.42
N GLN A 31 14.28 -1.69 -6.97
CA GLN A 31 14.32 -1.94 -8.41
C GLN A 31 12.97 -2.40 -8.97
N VAL A 32 12.29 -3.33 -8.28
CA VAL A 32 10.98 -3.85 -8.70
C VAL A 32 9.94 -2.75 -8.68
N PHE A 33 9.88 -1.95 -7.62
CA PHE A 33 8.88 -0.89 -7.50
C PHE A 33 9.11 0.26 -8.48
N ILE A 34 10.36 0.68 -8.71
CA ILE A 34 10.69 1.68 -9.75
C ILE A 34 10.26 1.17 -11.13
N LYS A 35 10.60 -0.08 -11.46
CA LYS A 35 10.22 -0.69 -12.75
C LYS A 35 8.70 -0.80 -12.90
N THR A 36 7.99 -1.25 -11.86
CA THR A 36 6.53 -1.38 -11.89
C THR A 36 5.87 -0.01 -11.99
N ASN A 37 6.38 0.97 -11.27
CA ASN A 37 5.93 2.36 -11.33
C ASN A 37 6.01 2.88 -12.77
N GLN A 38 7.16 2.73 -13.44
CA GLN A 38 7.32 3.15 -14.83
C GLN A 38 6.37 2.42 -15.77
N GLN A 39 6.17 1.11 -15.60
CA GLN A 39 5.24 0.34 -16.41
C GLN A 39 3.79 0.83 -16.26
N LEU A 40 3.38 1.24 -15.06
CA LEU A 40 2.05 1.83 -14.83
C LEU A 40 1.93 3.21 -15.47
N VAL A 41 2.96 4.05 -15.38
CA VAL A 41 3.01 5.34 -16.09
C VAL A 41 2.85 5.14 -17.58
N ASP A 42 3.66 4.27 -18.20
CA ASP A 42 3.62 3.99 -19.62
C ASP A 42 2.23 3.47 -20.07
N ALA A 43 1.62 2.61 -19.25
CA ALA A 43 0.28 2.08 -19.51
C ALA A 43 -0.79 3.18 -19.48
N LEU A 44 -0.76 4.07 -18.48
CA LEU A 44 -1.68 5.20 -18.37
C LEU A 44 -1.50 6.18 -19.54
N GLU A 45 -0.27 6.49 -19.90
CA GLU A 45 0.02 7.37 -21.03
C GLU A 45 -0.42 6.77 -22.37
N SER A 46 -0.28 5.47 -22.54
CA SER A 46 -0.77 4.76 -23.74
C SER A 46 -2.30 4.85 -23.90
N MET A 47 -3.02 5.05 -22.80
CA MET A 47 -4.48 5.29 -22.80
C MET A 47 -4.86 6.76 -22.89
N GLY A 48 -3.89 7.66 -23.08
CA GLY A 48 -4.11 9.10 -23.26
C GLY A 48 -4.18 9.90 -21.94
N ALA A 49 -3.89 9.27 -20.80
CA ALA A 49 -3.73 10.00 -19.54
C ALA A 49 -2.34 10.67 -19.46
N ARG A 50 -2.23 11.70 -18.63
CA ARG A 50 -0.92 12.22 -18.21
C ARG A 50 -0.61 11.58 -16.86
N ALA A 51 0.55 10.94 -16.72
CA ALA A 51 0.94 10.28 -15.49
C ALA A 51 2.36 10.71 -15.07
N VAL A 52 2.60 10.75 -13.77
CA VAL A 52 3.91 11.09 -13.18
C VAL A 52 4.27 10.01 -12.18
N GLY A 53 5.39 9.32 -12.42
CA GLY A 53 5.93 8.34 -11.50
C GLY A 53 6.64 9.01 -10.33
N LEU A 54 6.29 8.59 -9.10
CA LEU A 54 6.92 9.01 -7.86
C LEU A 54 7.42 7.77 -7.12
N THR A 55 8.62 7.84 -6.60
CA THR A 55 9.25 6.72 -5.87
C THR A 55 9.35 7.03 -4.38
N ALA A 56 10.53 7.29 -3.87
CA ALA A 56 10.73 7.52 -2.44
C ALA A 56 10.49 8.99 -1.99
N ASP A 57 10.13 9.89 -2.91
CA ASP A 57 10.01 11.34 -2.64
C ASP A 57 8.72 11.75 -1.92
N VAL A 58 7.75 10.81 -1.83
CA VAL A 58 6.43 11.10 -1.26
C VAL A 58 6.40 10.88 0.24
N PHE A 59 7.07 9.86 0.74
CA PHE A 59 7.00 9.45 2.14
C PHE A 59 8.31 9.71 2.87
N GLU A 60 8.28 10.61 3.84
CA GLU A 60 9.33 10.73 4.86
C GLU A 60 9.07 9.68 5.94
N CYS A 61 10.06 8.85 6.20
CA CYS A 61 9.92 7.70 7.10
C CYS A 61 10.96 7.73 8.20
N ILE A 62 10.71 6.91 9.21
CA ILE A 62 11.74 6.36 10.09
C ILE A 62 11.75 4.85 9.95
N GLN A 63 12.89 4.23 10.18
CA GLN A 63 12.98 2.77 10.26
C GLN A 63 12.01 2.27 11.35
N ASP A 64 11.23 1.22 11.03
CA ASP A 64 10.30 0.59 11.96
C ASP A 64 11.07 -0.24 13.01
N LYS A 65 10.57 -1.37 13.39
CA LYS A 65 11.20 -2.27 14.37
C LYS A 65 12.50 -2.85 13.80
N PRO A 66 13.56 -2.99 14.63
CA PRO A 66 14.83 -3.57 14.19
C PRO A 66 14.67 -4.94 13.51
N ASP A 67 13.73 -5.76 13.98
CA ASP A 67 13.47 -7.11 13.47
C ASP A 67 12.91 -7.12 12.05
N LEU A 68 12.35 -5.99 11.58
CA LEU A 68 11.84 -5.81 10.22
C LEU A 68 12.92 -5.34 9.23
N GLY A 69 14.07 -4.85 9.71
CA GLY A 69 15.15 -4.33 8.88
C GLY A 69 14.79 -3.00 8.21
N PHE A 70 14.97 -2.91 6.89
CA PHE A 70 14.73 -1.68 6.11
C PHE A 70 13.24 -1.46 5.78
N VAL A 71 12.40 -1.57 6.78
CA VAL A 71 10.96 -1.24 6.72
C VAL A 71 10.74 0.14 7.31
N GLY A 72 9.95 0.98 6.61
CA GLY A 72 9.66 2.35 7.01
C GLY A 72 8.28 2.50 7.63
N THR A 73 8.24 3.25 8.74
CA THR A 73 7.03 3.86 9.27
C THR A 73 6.93 5.29 8.75
N VAL A 74 5.85 5.62 8.07
CA VAL A 74 5.61 6.96 7.51
C VAL A 74 5.43 7.97 8.65
N LYS A 75 6.16 9.07 8.59
CA LYS A 75 6.07 10.22 9.51
C LYS A 75 5.43 11.43 8.87
N ASN A 76 5.70 11.61 7.59
CA ASN A 76 5.16 12.73 6.85
C ASN A 76 4.93 12.32 5.39
N VAL A 77 3.94 12.94 4.77
CA VAL A 77 3.64 12.80 3.33
C VAL A 77 3.89 14.14 2.65
N ASN A 78 4.62 14.13 1.57
CA ASN A 78 4.86 15.33 0.76
C ASN A 78 3.60 15.70 -0.03
N GLU A 79 2.62 16.23 0.71
CA GLU A 79 1.32 16.66 0.17
C GLU A 79 1.48 17.66 -0.96
N HIS A 80 2.42 18.59 -0.83
CA HIS A 80 2.65 19.63 -1.82
C HIS A 80 3.02 19.03 -3.18
N LEU A 81 3.89 18.02 -3.20
CA LEU A 81 4.29 17.33 -4.43
C LEU A 81 3.10 16.63 -5.09
N VAL A 82 2.31 15.90 -4.31
CA VAL A 82 1.15 15.16 -4.82
C VAL A 82 0.09 16.11 -5.35
N ASN A 83 -0.28 17.15 -4.58
CA ASN A 83 -1.29 18.12 -4.97
C ASN A 83 -0.88 18.91 -6.22
N LYS A 84 0.38 19.31 -6.33
CA LYS A 84 0.90 19.98 -7.53
C LYS A 84 0.68 19.15 -8.80
N ILE A 85 0.97 17.85 -8.76
CA ILE A 85 0.78 16.94 -9.90
C ILE A 85 -0.71 16.83 -10.26
N LEU A 86 -1.57 16.71 -9.25
CA LEU A 86 -3.03 16.65 -9.43
C LEU A 86 -3.58 17.96 -10.01
N GLU A 87 -3.14 19.13 -9.54
CA GLU A 87 -3.53 20.45 -10.04
C GLU A 87 -3.10 20.69 -11.51
N GLU A 88 -1.98 20.12 -11.91
CA GLU A 88 -1.52 20.10 -13.31
C GLU A 88 -2.34 19.14 -14.19
N GLY A 89 -3.31 18.41 -13.60
CA GLY A 89 -4.19 17.45 -14.26
C GLY A 89 -3.47 16.16 -14.66
N SER A 90 -2.43 15.78 -13.92
CA SER A 90 -1.70 14.53 -14.08
C SER A 90 -2.05 13.55 -12.98
N ILE A 91 -1.87 12.26 -13.25
CA ILE A 91 -2.10 11.18 -12.30
C ILE A 91 -0.77 10.83 -11.61
N PRO A 92 -0.61 11.07 -10.29
CA PRO A 92 0.58 10.61 -9.58
C PRO A 92 0.51 9.08 -9.40
N VAL A 93 1.54 8.38 -9.85
CA VAL A 93 1.75 6.95 -9.64
C VAL A 93 2.82 6.79 -8.56
N ILE A 94 2.43 6.36 -7.38
CA ILE A 94 3.28 6.41 -6.18
C ILE A 94 3.73 5.00 -5.81
N ALA A 95 5.04 4.79 -5.72
CA ALA A 95 5.61 3.54 -5.21
C ALA A 95 5.55 3.50 -3.68
N PRO A 96 5.41 2.30 -3.05
CA PRO A 96 5.41 2.15 -1.60
C PRO A 96 6.86 2.14 -1.05
N LEU A 97 7.57 3.22 -1.32
CA LEU A 97 8.94 3.49 -0.86
C LEU A 97 8.97 4.82 -0.12
N GLY A 98 9.79 4.90 0.91
CA GLY A 98 10.02 6.15 1.63
C GLY A 98 11.48 6.37 1.91
N GLN A 99 11.80 7.49 2.54
CA GLN A 99 13.18 7.88 2.87
C GLN A 99 13.33 8.19 4.35
N GLU A 100 14.47 7.75 4.92
CA GLU A 100 15.04 8.27 6.16
C GLU A 100 16.45 8.81 5.84
N GLY A 101 16.57 10.13 5.75
CA GLY A 101 17.81 10.75 5.25
C GLY A 101 18.13 10.31 3.82
N ASN A 102 19.22 9.56 3.63
CA ASN A 102 19.63 9.02 2.32
C ASN A 102 19.24 7.53 2.14
N GLU A 103 18.62 6.92 3.13
CA GLU A 103 18.26 5.50 3.08
C GLU A 103 16.83 5.33 2.56
N VAL A 104 16.68 4.47 1.56
CA VAL A 104 15.35 4.07 1.05
C VAL A 104 14.80 2.95 1.95
N LEU A 105 13.55 3.08 2.32
CA LEU A 105 12.82 2.12 3.14
C LEU A 105 11.62 1.55 2.38
N ASN A 106 11.41 0.24 2.54
CA ASN A 106 10.24 -0.45 2.03
C ASN A 106 9.03 -0.15 2.94
N ILE A 107 7.92 0.24 2.37
CA ILE A 107 6.67 0.48 3.09
C ILE A 107 5.64 -0.56 2.66
N ASN A 108 4.84 -1.08 3.60
CA ASN A 108 3.66 -1.84 3.22
C ASN A 108 2.70 -0.94 2.43
N ALA A 109 2.25 -1.38 1.24
CA ALA A 109 1.46 -0.56 0.34
C ALA A 109 0.11 -0.13 0.92
N ASP A 110 -0.53 -1.00 1.73
CA ASP A 110 -1.80 -0.67 2.39
C ASP A 110 -1.57 0.42 3.44
N ILE A 111 -0.48 0.35 4.21
CA ILE A 111 -0.08 1.40 5.18
C ILE A 111 0.26 2.71 4.47
N ALA A 112 1.04 2.66 3.39
CA ALA A 112 1.34 3.85 2.58
C ALA A 112 0.07 4.51 2.05
N THR A 113 -0.92 3.70 1.61
CA THR A 113 -2.22 4.19 1.16
C THR A 113 -2.98 4.90 2.29
N VAL A 114 -2.99 4.34 3.49
CA VAL A 114 -3.64 4.96 4.67
C VAL A 114 -3.05 6.35 4.94
N GLU A 115 -1.74 6.46 5.00
CA GLU A 115 -1.07 7.73 5.29
C GLU A 115 -1.28 8.77 4.19
N LEU A 116 -1.25 8.35 2.93
CA LEU A 116 -1.57 9.22 1.80
C LEU A 116 -3.03 9.70 1.88
N VAL A 117 -3.98 8.80 2.14
CA VAL A 117 -5.42 9.13 2.23
C VAL A 117 -5.72 10.09 3.37
N LYS A 118 -5.09 9.94 4.54
CA LYS A 118 -5.21 10.89 5.67
C LYS A 118 -4.82 12.31 5.24
N THR A 119 -3.86 12.41 4.33
CA THR A 119 -3.31 13.70 3.86
C THR A 119 -4.18 14.32 2.77
N ILE A 120 -4.55 13.56 1.73
CA ILE A 120 -5.24 14.10 0.55
C ILE A 120 -6.76 14.03 0.62
N ASN A 121 -7.35 13.33 1.61
CA ASN A 121 -8.80 13.20 1.83
C ASN A 121 -9.61 12.88 0.56
N PRO A 122 -9.38 11.77 -0.13
CA PRO A 122 -10.03 11.46 -1.39
C PRO A 122 -11.51 11.13 -1.19
N TYR A 123 -12.31 11.33 -2.23
CA TYR A 123 -13.73 10.95 -2.23
C TYR A 123 -13.92 9.43 -2.21
N LYS A 124 -13.03 8.67 -2.84
CA LYS A 124 -13.11 7.21 -2.94
C LYS A 124 -11.72 6.57 -2.87
N VAL A 125 -11.63 5.45 -2.16
CA VAL A 125 -10.44 4.58 -2.13
C VAL A 125 -10.83 3.22 -2.70
N ILE A 126 -10.00 2.69 -3.60
CA ILE A 126 -10.19 1.36 -4.19
C ILE A 126 -8.90 0.56 -3.97
N PHE A 127 -9.01 -0.54 -3.23
CA PHE A 127 -7.93 -1.50 -3.11
C PHE A 127 -8.09 -2.58 -4.19
N LEU A 128 -7.10 -2.73 -5.04
CA LEU A 128 -7.05 -3.84 -5.98
C LEU A 128 -6.35 -5.03 -5.32
N SER A 129 -6.93 -6.21 -5.44
CA SER A 129 -6.44 -7.46 -4.86
C SER A 129 -6.47 -8.58 -5.89
N ASP A 130 -5.48 -9.46 -5.87
CA ASP A 130 -5.40 -10.64 -6.73
C ASP A 130 -6.59 -11.59 -6.50
N ILE A 131 -7.14 -11.58 -5.29
CA ILE A 131 -8.22 -12.48 -4.87
C ILE A 131 -9.61 -11.95 -5.28
N GLY A 132 -9.70 -10.68 -5.71
CA GLY A 132 -10.95 -10.08 -6.21
C GLY A 132 -12.00 -9.81 -5.12
N GLY A 133 -11.63 -9.80 -3.84
CA GLY A 133 -12.51 -9.45 -2.73
C GLY A 133 -12.34 -10.35 -1.50
N ILE A 134 -13.28 -10.25 -0.59
CA ILE A 134 -13.32 -11.07 0.63
C ILE A 134 -14.32 -12.20 0.45
N PHE A 135 -13.87 -13.43 0.64
CA PHE A 135 -14.69 -14.63 0.51
C PHE A 135 -14.97 -15.23 1.89
N ASN A 136 -16.19 -15.73 2.08
CA ASN A 136 -16.56 -16.41 3.32
C ASN A 136 -16.04 -17.87 3.35
N LYS A 137 -16.34 -18.60 4.43
CA LYS A 137 -15.94 -20.01 4.61
C LYS A 137 -16.43 -20.95 3.48
N SER A 138 -17.46 -20.55 2.74
CA SER A 138 -18.05 -21.32 1.65
C SER A 138 -17.58 -20.87 0.26
N ASP A 139 -16.49 -20.11 0.20
CA ASP A 139 -15.91 -19.55 -1.04
C ASP A 139 -16.89 -18.59 -1.80
N GLN A 140 -17.78 -17.93 -1.06
CA GLN A 140 -18.70 -16.96 -1.63
C GLN A 140 -18.20 -15.54 -1.34
N LEU A 141 -18.24 -14.69 -2.36
CA LEU A 141 -17.86 -13.27 -2.23
C LEU A 141 -18.80 -12.57 -1.24
N ILE A 142 -18.22 -11.84 -0.30
CA ILE A 142 -18.95 -10.94 0.58
C ILE A 142 -19.02 -9.57 -0.08
N GLU A 143 -20.18 -9.26 -0.66
CA GLU A 143 -20.35 -8.02 -1.46
C GLU A 143 -20.28 -6.74 -0.63
N ASN A 144 -20.76 -6.79 0.62
CA ASN A 144 -20.79 -5.64 1.51
C ASN A 144 -20.47 -6.06 2.93
N ILE A 145 -19.63 -5.29 3.59
CA ILE A 145 -19.24 -5.46 4.99
C ILE A 145 -19.47 -4.15 5.74
N ASN A 146 -20.21 -4.22 6.83
CA ASN A 146 -20.31 -3.10 7.76
C ASN A 146 -19.21 -3.24 8.83
N LEU A 147 -18.07 -2.60 8.61
CA LEU A 147 -16.93 -2.70 9.53
C LEU A 147 -17.19 -2.11 10.92
N VAL A 148 -18.25 -1.32 11.11
CA VAL A 148 -18.62 -0.85 12.45
C VAL A 148 -19.25 -1.97 13.28
N LEU A 149 -20.01 -2.85 12.63
CA LEU A 149 -20.76 -3.91 13.31
C LEU A 149 -20.07 -5.27 13.24
N GLU A 150 -19.37 -5.57 12.13
CA GLU A 150 -18.92 -6.92 11.79
C GLU A 150 -17.41 -7.12 11.96
N TYR A 151 -16.65 -6.03 12.24
CA TYR A 151 -15.19 -6.09 12.29
C TYR A 151 -14.66 -7.13 13.28
N GLU A 152 -15.15 -7.11 14.53
CA GLU A 152 -14.66 -8.00 15.57
C GLU A 152 -14.93 -9.47 15.19
N ASP A 153 -16.15 -9.76 14.70
CA ASP A 153 -16.54 -11.10 14.29
C ASP A 153 -15.69 -11.60 13.11
N LEU A 154 -15.39 -10.72 12.15
CA LEU A 154 -14.52 -11.04 11.01
C LEU A 154 -13.08 -11.35 11.45
N MET A 155 -12.53 -10.57 12.37
CA MET A 155 -11.16 -10.75 12.84
C MET A 155 -10.96 -12.06 13.61
N PHE A 156 -12.01 -12.64 14.18
CA PHE A 156 -11.98 -13.95 14.82
C PHE A 156 -12.10 -15.13 13.84
N GLN A 157 -12.42 -14.87 12.56
CA GLN A 157 -12.59 -15.96 11.59
C GLN A 157 -11.24 -16.62 11.24
N GLU A 158 -11.17 -17.94 11.33
CA GLU A 158 -9.97 -18.71 10.97
C GLU A 158 -9.71 -18.74 9.45
N TRP A 159 -10.77 -18.63 8.64
CA TRP A 159 -10.67 -18.60 7.18
C TRP A 159 -10.13 -17.25 6.63
N LEU A 160 -10.11 -16.21 7.46
CA LEU A 160 -9.58 -14.91 7.07
C LEU A 160 -8.06 -14.89 7.31
N HIS A 161 -7.28 -14.91 6.22
CA HIS A 161 -5.83 -14.94 6.28
C HIS A 161 -5.22 -13.64 6.83
N SER A 162 -4.03 -13.74 7.42
CA SER A 162 -3.34 -12.64 8.09
C SER A 162 -3.17 -11.38 7.22
N GLY A 163 -2.85 -11.53 5.93
CA GLY A 163 -2.76 -10.41 4.99
C GLY A 163 -4.09 -9.68 4.78
N MET A 164 -5.22 -10.43 4.75
CA MET A 164 -6.55 -9.82 4.63
C MET A 164 -6.99 -9.19 5.95
N LYS A 165 -6.61 -9.76 7.09
CA LYS A 165 -6.85 -9.14 8.41
C LYS A 165 -6.14 -7.79 8.51
N LEU A 166 -4.86 -7.72 8.14
CA LEU A 166 -4.12 -6.46 8.10
C LEU A 166 -4.79 -5.43 7.17
N LYS A 167 -5.23 -5.86 5.99
CA LYS A 167 -5.97 -4.98 5.05
C LYS A 167 -7.27 -4.46 5.66
N LEU A 168 -8.05 -5.28 6.35
CA LEU A 168 -9.28 -4.86 7.03
C LEU A 168 -9.01 -3.88 8.18
N GLU A 169 -7.92 -4.06 8.93
CA GLU A 169 -7.47 -3.10 9.94
C GLU A 169 -7.19 -1.74 9.30
N GLN A 170 -6.44 -1.72 8.20
CA GLN A 170 -6.12 -0.48 7.49
C GLN A 170 -7.38 0.20 6.92
N ILE A 171 -8.33 -0.57 6.39
CA ILE A 171 -9.61 -0.01 5.90
C ILE A 171 -10.46 0.53 7.04
N LYS A 172 -10.54 -0.17 8.19
CA LYS A 172 -11.23 0.33 9.38
C LYS A 172 -10.63 1.65 9.86
N GLU A 173 -9.31 1.73 9.90
CA GLU A 173 -8.60 2.95 10.23
C GLU A 173 -8.93 4.06 9.24
N LEU A 174 -8.84 3.81 7.93
CA LEU A 174 -9.20 4.76 6.87
C LEU A 174 -10.60 5.32 7.04
N LEU A 175 -11.59 4.48 7.27
CA LEU A 175 -12.99 4.90 7.44
C LEU A 175 -13.19 5.82 8.64
N SER A 176 -12.28 5.81 9.63
CA SER A 176 -12.33 6.74 10.76
C SER A 176 -11.88 8.16 10.41
N TYR A 177 -11.07 8.32 9.37
CA TYR A 177 -10.56 9.62 8.90
C TYR A 177 -11.34 10.17 7.71
N LEU A 178 -11.88 9.30 6.86
CA LEU A 178 -12.59 9.71 5.65
C LEU A 178 -13.93 10.40 5.98
N PRO A 179 -14.35 11.38 5.17
CA PRO A 179 -15.69 11.93 5.25
C PRO A 179 -16.75 10.82 5.14
N LYS A 180 -17.88 10.99 5.83
CA LYS A 180 -18.99 10.01 5.80
C LYS A 180 -19.56 9.74 4.41
N THR A 181 -19.27 10.61 3.45
CA THR A 181 -19.66 10.48 2.04
C THR A 181 -18.66 9.68 1.21
N SER A 182 -17.49 9.37 1.77
CA SER A 182 -16.46 8.58 1.09
C SER A 182 -16.77 7.07 1.17
N SER A 183 -16.23 6.32 0.24
CA SER A 183 -16.35 4.87 0.21
C SER A 183 -15.00 4.19 0.01
N VAL A 184 -14.87 3.00 0.57
CA VAL A 184 -13.72 2.11 0.35
C VAL A 184 -14.23 0.84 -0.32
N SER A 185 -13.55 0.40 -1.36
CA SER A 185 -13.85 -0.85 -2.09
C SER A 185 -12.60 -1.73 -2.14
N ILE A 186 -12.79 -3.04 -2.14
CA ILE A 186 -11.74 -4.04 -2.34
C ILE A 186 -12.07 -4.83 -3.60
#